data_085407d1ed61c81a12dc17288d079d59
#
_entry.id   085407d1ed61c81a12dc17288d079d59
#
_cell.length_a   1.000
_cell.length_b   1.000
_cell.length_c   1.000
_cell.angle_alpha   90.00
_cell.angle_beta   90.00
_cell.angle_gamma   90.00
#
_symmetry.space_group_name_H-M   'P 1'
#
loop_
_entity.id
_entity.type
_entity.pdbx_description
1 polymer ?
#
loop_
_entity_poly.entity_id
_entity_poly.type
_entity_poly.pdbx_seq_one_letter_code
_entity_poly.pdbx_strand_id
1 'polypeptide(L)'
;MKDFTPTSYTLECVATGREFEDTGWMLADPQCKTPSLVRAKYARRQLEVKPDEYGFYKFCDWLPVRRMLKGSSAPVTYKSKGLARHLGLENLYITFNGYYPAIGATMSTCSFKETEAFSVCARAAEDEERVLVVASAGNTARAFAKVCSDNHIKLLLSVPYDNIEALWFEHPLNPCVKLISCEKGGDYFDAIHLSDIALKGPGFYAEGGAKNIARRDGMATTVLSAVTTIGRIPDYYFQAVGSGTGAIAAWEANMRLIEDGRFGSN
;
A
#
# COMPACT_ATOMS: atom_id res chain seq x y z
N MET A 1 -4.76 24.38 1.54
CA MET A 1 -4.87 23.07 0.86
C MET A 1 -6.24 22.99 0.24
N LYS A 2 -6.36 22.46 -0.98
CA LYS A 2 -7.66 22.17 -1.60
C LYS A 2 -8.37 21.15 -0.71
N ASP A 3 -9.66 21.37 -0.42
CA ASP A 3 -10.41 20.43 0.41
C ASP A 3 -10.43 19.05 -0.27
N PHE A 4 -9.78 18.08 0.35
CA PHE A 4 -9.76 16.71 -0.14
C PHE A 4 -11.09 16.02 0.20
N THR A 5 -11.78 15.52 -0.82
CA THR A 5 -13.03 14.77 -0.64
C THR A 5 -12.73 13.28 -0.83
N PRO A 6 -12.80 12.47 0.23
CA PRO A 6 -12.62 11.03 0.11
C PRO A 6 -13.66 10.39 -0.80
N THR A 7 -13.26 9.35 -1.53
CA THR A 7 -14.19 8.49 -2.25
C THR A 7 -14.95 7.59 -1.27
N SER A 8 -16.26 7.49 -1.43
CA SER A 8 -17.07 6.52 -0.67
C SER A 8 -16.86 5.10 -1.19
N TYR A 9 -16.87 4.13 -0.28
CA TYR A 9 -16.77 2.71 -0.58
C TYR A 9 -17.47 1.87 0.48
N THR A 10 -17.84 0.65 0.12
CA THR A 10 -18.25 -0.41 1.02
C THR A 10 -17.19 -1.52 1.04
N LEU A 11 -17.29 -2.44 1.98
CA LEU A 11 -16.50 -3.66 2.03
C LEU A 11 -17.34 -4.84 1.51
N GLU A 12 -16.71 -5.72 0.75
CA GLU A 12 -17.30 -6.99 0.32
C GLU A 12 -16.47 -8.14 0.88
N CYS A 13 -17.11 -9.07 1.57
CA CYS A 13 -16.48 -10.33 1.98
C CYS A 13 -16.29 -11.23 0.76
N VAL A 14 -15.06 -11.63 0.46
CA VAL A 14 -14.74 -12.43 -0.74
C VAL A 14 -15.40 -13.80 -0.71
N ALA A 15 -15.53 -14.43 0.48
CA ALA A 15 -16.12 -15.77 0.60
C ALA A 15 -17.65 -15.79 0.48
N THR A 16 -18.33 -14.74 0.93
CA THR A 16 -19.80 -14.73 1.02
C THR A 16 -20.47 -13.76 0.07
N GLY A 17 -19.73 -12.82 -0.52
CA GLY A 17 -20.29 -11.72 -1.31
C GLY A 17 -21.06 -10.68 -0.47
N ARG A 18 -21.06 -10.80 0.87
CA ARG A 18 -21.77 -9.85 1.73
C ARG A 18 -21.09 -8.50 1.69
N GLU A 19 -21.89 -7.47 1.41
CA GLU A 19 -21.46 -6.07 1.47
C GLU A 19 -21.81 -5.45 2.81
N PHE A 20 -20.93 -4.58 3.33
CA PHE A 20 -21.11 -3.88 4.60
C PHE A 20 -20.23 -2.63 4.70
N GLU A 21 -20.56 -1.74 5.61
CA GLU A 21 -19.82 -0.50 5.84
C GLU A 21 -18.49 -0.74 6.54
N ASP A 22 -17.48 0.04 6.17
CA ASP A 22 -16.22 0.12 6.92
C ASP A 22 -16.38 1.04 8.14
N THR A 23 -16.80 0.46 9.25
CA THR A 23 -17.07 1.20 10.51
C THR A 23 -15.81 1.53 11.31
N GLY A 24 -14.66 1.60 10.65
CA GLY A 24 -13.38 1.93 11.28
C GLY A 24 -12.23 1.14 10.68
N TRP A 25 -11.51 0.38 11.48
CA TRP A 25 -10.35 -0.40 11.05
C TRP A 25 -10.72 -1.88 10.81
N MET A 26 -11.65 -2.12 9.86
CA MET A 26 -12.10 -3.49 9.59
C MET A 26 -11.12 -4.24 8.70
N LEU A 27 -10.65 -5.40 9.16
CA LEU A 27 -9.71 -6.28 8.47
C LEU A 27 -10.38 -7.59 8.00
N ALA A 28 -11.61 -7.84 8.42
CA ALA A 28 -12.40 -9.03 8.07
C ALA A 28 -13.89 -8.73 8.22
N ASP A 29 -14.71 -9.58 7.62
CA ASP A 29 -16.15 -9.60 7.88
C ASP A 29 -16.44 -10.28 9.23
N PRO A 30 -17.01 -9.57 10.24
CA PRO A 30 -17.28 -10.16 11.54
C PRO A 30 -18.36 -11.24 11.52
N GLN A 31 -19.15 -11.36 10.44
CA GLN A 31 -20.18 -12.38 10.27
C GLN A 31 -19.73 -13.58 9.44
N CYS A 32 -18.55 -13.51 8.81
CA CYS A 32 -18.03 -14.61 8.03
C CYS A 32 -17.43 -15.68 8.95
N LYS A 33 -17.95 -16.91 8.87
CA LYS A 33 -17.50 -18.03 9.70
C LYS A 33 -16.18 -18.66 9.21
N THR A 34 -15.81 -18.42 7.96
CA THR A 34 -14.56 -18.91 7.38
C THR A 34 -13.57 -17.76 7.21
N PRO A 35 -12.27 -17.99 7.40
CA PRO A 35 -11.27 -16.97 7.12
C PRO A 35 -11.39 -16.47 5.67
N SER A 36 -11.59 -15.17 5.50
CA SER A 36 -11.74 -14.55 4.19
C SER A 36 -11.16 -13.15 4.17
N LEU A 37 -10.69 -12.73 3.02
CA LEU A 37 -10.37 -11.32 2.77
C LEU A 37 -11.66 -10.53 2.57
N VAL A 38 -11.58 -9.24 2.83
CA VAL A 38 -12.56 -8.24 2.40
C VAL A 38 -11.92 -7.38 1.31
N ARG A 39 -12.69 -6.92 0.35
CA ARG A 39 -12.23 -5.98 -0.68
C ARG A 39 -13.05 -4.71 -0.65
N ALA A 40 -12.47 -3.59 -1.08
CA ALA A 40 -13.21 -2.34 -1.21
C ALA A 40 -14.00 -2.31 -2.52
N LYS A 41 -15.26 -1.91 -2.42
CA LYS A 41 -16.14 -1.59 -3.57
C LYS A 41 -16.35 -0.08 -3.60
N TYR A 42 -15.64 0.58 -4.48
CA TYR A 42 -15.69 2.03 -4.61
C TYR A 42 -16.97 2.47 -5.33
N ALA A 43 -17.57 3.56 -4.87
CA ALA A 43 -18.73 4.16 -5.50
C ALA A 43 -18.44 4.61 -6.94
N ARG A 44 -17.21 5.05 -7.21
CA ARG A 44 -16.74 5.38 -8.55
C ARG A 44 -16.25 4.11 -9.25
N ARG A 45 -17.01 3.64 -10.22
CA ARG A 45 -16.68 2.46 -11.03
C ARG A 45 -15.63 2.75 -12.10
N GLN A 46 -15.58 3.99 -12.60
CA GLN A 46 -14.60 4.42 -13.59
C GLN A 46 -13.48 5.21 -12.90
N LEU A 47 -12.23 4.81 -13.13
CA LEU A 47 -11.05 5.47 -12.59
C LEU A 47 -10.86 6.83 -13.27
N GLU A 48 -10.86 7.89 -12.52
CA GLU A 48 -10.46 9.21 -12.97
C GLU A 48 -9.10 9.56 -12.37
N VAL A 49 -8.08 9.65 -13.23
CA VAL A 49 -6.76 10.11 -12.78
C VAL A 49 -6.83 11.62 -12.56
N LYS A 50 -6.48 12.05 -11.35
CA LYS A 50 -6.50 13.47 -10.95
C LYS A 50 -5.09 14.05 -11.03
N PRO A 51 -4.73 14.70 -12.15
CA PRO A 51 -3.36 15.18 -12.37
C PRO A 51 -2.93 16.27 -11.39
N ASP A 52 -3.89 17.01 -10.83
CA ASP A 52 -3.64 18.09 -9.87
C ASP A 52 -3.36 17.56 -8.44
N GLU A 53 -3.64 16.28 -8.18
CA GLU A 53 -3.35 15.66 -6.90
C GLU A 53 -1.92 15.10 -6.89
N TYR A 54 -1.19 15.34 -5.80
CA TYR A 54 0.21 14.93 -5.75
C TYR A 54 0.40 13.47 -5.37
N GLY A 55 1.46 12.89 -5.88
CA GLY A 55 1.86 11.53 -5.57
C GLY A 55 0.82 10.50 -6.01
N PHE A 56 0.63 9.46 -5.19
CA PHE A 56 -0.30 8.39 -5.51
C PHE A 56 -1.77 8.79 -5.33
N TYR A 57 -2.05 9.93 -4.69
CA TYR A 57 -3.41 10.46 -4.53
C TYR A 57 -4.08 10.82 -5.86
N LYS A 58 -3.33 10.91 -6.95
CA LYS A 58 -3.93 11.01 -8.29
C LYS A 58 -4.86 9.85 -8.63
N PHE A 59 -4.77 8.73 -7.90
CA PHE A 59 -5.65 7.55 -8.00
C PHE A 59 -6.66 7.45 -6.86
N CYS A 60 -6.97 8.56 -6.16
CA CYS A 60 -7.78 8.55 -4.93
C CYS A 60 -9.20 8.00 -5.10
N ASP A 61 -9.73 7.96 -6.32
CA ASP A 61 -11.03 7.33 -6.59
C ASP A 61 -11.08 5.84 -6.20
N TRP A 62 -9.92 5.16 -6.22
CA TRP A 62 -9.78 3.76 -5.86
C TRP A 62 -8.80 3.52 -4.70
N LEU A 63 -8.79 4.47 -3.76
CA LEU A 63 -8.03 4.37 -2.52
C LEU A 63 -8.96 4.60 -1.32
N PRO A 64 -8.88 3.78 -0.26
CA PRO A 64 -9.72 3.95 0.93
C PRO A 64 -9.12 4.99 1.88
N VAL A 65 -8.70 6.12 1.34
CA VAL A 65 -8.00 7.19 2.08
C VAL A 65 -8.99 8.24 2.54
N ARG A 66 -8.83 8.71 3.79
CA ARG A 66 -9.67 9.72 4.43
C ARG A 66 -9.03 11.10 4.46
N ARG A 67 -7.72 11.15 4.27
CA ARG A 67 -6.91 12.38 4.30
C ARG A 67 -5.70 12.27 3.38
N MET A 68 -5.09 13.40 3.08
CA MET A 68 -3.82 13.46 2.35
C MET A 68 -2.66 13.64 3.32
N LEU A 69 -1.66 12.78 3.20
CA LEU A 69 -0.42 12.85 3.97
C LEU A 69 0.69 13.49 3.15
N LYS A 70 1.60 14.20 3.79
CA LYS A 70 2.74 14.86 3.15
C LYS A 70 3.77 13.85 2.64
N GLY A 71 4.44 14.20 1.54
CA GLY A 71 5.60 13.45 1.02
C GLY A 71 5.24 12.23 0.17
N SER A 72 3.98 12.11 -0.27
CA SER A 72 3.55 11.03 -1.15
C SER A 72 4.21 11.10 -2.52
N SER A 73 4.60 9.94 -3.05
CA SER A 73 5.08 9.73 -4.41
C SER A 73 4.17 8.76 -5.16
N ALA A 74 4.25 8.76 -6.48
CA ALA A 74 3.53 7.82 -7.32
C ALA A 74 4.48 6.88 -8.06
N PRO A 75 4.04 5.65 -8.38
CA PRO A 75 4.71 4.83 -9.37
C PRO A 75 4.78 5.56 -10.72
N VAL A 76 5.92 5.44 -11.43
CA VAL A 76 6.11 6.03 -12.75
C VAL A 76 6.28 4.93 -13.78
N THR A 77 5.40 4.89 -14.77
CA THR A 77 5.46 3.92 -15.86
C THR A 77 6.05 4.55 -17.11
N TYR A 78 6.97 3.83 -17.74
CA TYR A 78 7.55 4.24 -19.01
C TYR A 78 7.80 3.05 -19.94
N LYS A 79 7.78 3.29 -21.26
CA LYS A 79 8.14 2.28 -22.25
C LYS A 79 9.65 2.07 -22.24
N SER A 80 10.11 0.85 -21.97
CA SER A 80 11.53 0.51 -21.97
C SER A 80 12.08 0.49 -23.39
N LYS A 81 13.30 1.04 -23.57
CA LYS A 81 14.00 1.00 -24.85
C LYS A 81 15.19 0.03 -24.81
N GLY A 82 16.04 0.14 -23.80
CA GLY A 82 17.27 -0.66 -23.69
C GLY A 82 16.98 -2.12 -23.37
N LEU A 83 16.26 -2.37 -22.27
CA LEU A 83 15.91 -3.72 -21.85
C LEU A 83 14.97 -4.40 -22.86
N ALA A 84 14.01 -3.66 -23.42
CA ALA A 84 13.12 -4.16 -24.46
C ALA A 84 13.89 -4.69 -25.66
N ARG A 85 14.88 -3.94 -26.15
CA ARG A 85 15.77 -4.37 -27.26
C ARG A 85 16.58 -5.61 -26.90
N HIS A 86 17.12 -5.64 -25.67
CA HIS A 86 17.94 -6.76 -25.21
C HIS A 86 17.12 -8.07 -25.13
N LEU A 87 15.87 -7.97 -24.71
CA LEU A 87 14.97 -9.12 -24.56
C LEU A 87 14.15 -9.44 -25.82
N GLY A 88 14.25 -8.63 -26.89
CA GLY A 88 13.43 -8.80 -28.09
C GLY A 88 11.93 -8.50 -27.86
N LEU A 89 11.58 -7.65 -26.91
CA LEU A 89 10.20 -7.31 -26.54
C LEU A 89 9.85 -5.90 -27.01
N GLU A 90 8.95 -5.76 -27.98
CA GLU A 90 8.57 -4.44 -28.51
C GLU A 90 7.74 -3.61 -27.53
N ASN A 91 6.91 -4.26 -26.71
CA ASN A 91 5.96 -3.65 -25.83
C ASN A 91 6.27 -3.92 -24.35
N LEU A 92 7.53 -3.75 -23.97
CA LEU A 92 7.96 -3.80 -22.58
C LEU A 92 7.81 -2.44 -21.90
N TYR A 93 7.02 -2.40 -20.84
CA TYR A 93 6.89 -1.25 -19.95
C TYR A 93 7.47 -1.57 -18.58
N ILE A 94 8.00 -0.56 -17.92
CA ILE A 94 8.51 -0.67 -16.55
C ILE A 94 7.71 0.32 -15.69
N THR A 95 7.10 -0.17 -14.63
CA THR A 95 6.53 0.68 -13.58
C THR A 95 7.55 0.79 -12.45
N PHE A 96 8.21 1.92 -12.39
CA PHE A 96 9.32 2.18 -11.50
C PHE A 96 8.81 2.75 -10.16
N ASN A 97 9.20 2.10 -9.08
CA ASN A 97 8.87 2.47 -7.70
C ASN A 97 10.16 2.83 -6.94
N GLY A 98 10.81 3.89 -7.35
CA GLY A 98 12.08 4.31 -6.80
C GLY A 98 12.34 5.79 -6.98
N TYR A 99 13.59 6.19 -6.77
CA TYR A 99 14.03 7.57 -6.85
C TYR A 99 14.85 7.81 -8.12
N TYR A 100 14.25 8.45 -9.09
CA TYR A 100 14.90 8.91 -10.33
C TYR A 100 14.17 10.17 -10.86
N PRO A 101 14.51 11.36 -10.32
CA PRO A 101 13.80 12.60 -10.64
C PRO A 101 13.74 12.96 -12.12
N ALA A 102 14.74 12.52 -12.93
CA ALA A 102 14.78 12.78 -14.37
C ALA A 102 13.54 12.21 -15.12
N ILE A 103 12.86 11.20 -14.57
CA ILE A 103 11.61 10.66 -15.13
C ILE A 103 10.39 10.99 -14.24
N GLY A 104 10.54 11.87 -13.25
CA GLY A 104 9.48 12.21 -12.32
C GLY A 104 9.27 11.20 -11.18
N ALA A 105 10.15 10.20 -11.02
CA ALA A 105 10.08 9.22 -9.95
C ALA A 105 10.77 9.75 -8.69
N THR A 106 10.01 9.94 -7.61
CA THR A 106 10.47 10.60 -6.37
C THR A 106 10.25 9.76 -5.12
N MET A 107 10.05 8.45 -5.27
CA MET A 107 9.80 7.54 -4.16
C MET A 107 11.11 7.25 -3.40
N SER A 108 11.31 7.93 -2.27
CA SER A 108 12.60 7.98 -1.57
C SER A 108 12.95 6.67 -0.85
N THR A 109 11.97 5.86 -0.47
CA THR A 109 12.25 4.52 0.09
C THR A 109 12.65 3.50 -0.98
N CYS A 110 12.58 3.87 -2.25
CA CYS A 110 12.91 3.02 -3.41
C CYS A 110 12.15 1.68 -3.42
N SER A 111 10.91 1.70 -2.92
CA SER A 111 10.08 0.50 -2.87
C SER A 111 8.59 0.86 -2.94
N PHE A 112 7.81 0.08 -3.70
CA PHE A 112 6.34 0.21 -3.76
C PHE A 112 5.65 0.02 -2.39
N LYS A 113 6.40 -0.38 -1.35
CA LYS A 113 5.92 -0.36 0.05
C LYS A 113 5.62 1.05 0.56
N GLU A 114 6.15 2.07 -0.10
CA GLU A 114 5.83 3.45 0.23
C GLU A 114 4.37 3.78 -0.06
N THR A 115 3.81 3.33 -1.20
CA THR A 115 2.38 3.53 -1.51
C THR A 115 1.47 2.73 -0.59
N GLU A 116 1.91 1.55 -0.14
CA GLU A 116 1.26 0.76 0.90
C GLU A 116 1.14 1.56 2.20
N ALA A 117 2.26 2.10 2.69
CA ALA A 117 2.30 2.83 3.95
C ALA A 117 1.46 4.12 3.91
N PHE A 118 1.54 4.89 2.82
CA PHE A 118 0.71 6.08 2.64
C PHE A 118 -0.78 5.75 2.66
N SER A 119 -1.21 4.71 1.94
CA SER A 119 -2.61 4.32 1.87
C SER A 119 -3.14 3.83 3.23
N VAL A 120 -2.36 3.01 3.93
CA VAL A 120 -2.73 2.51 5.27
C VAL A 120 -2.83 3.66 6.27
N CYS A 121 -1.81 4.52 6.34
CA CYS A 121 -1.81 5.66 7.27
C CYS A 121 -2.88 6.71 6.94
N ALA A 122 -3.22 6.89 5.66
CA ALA A 122 -4.25 7.82 5.23
C ALA A 122 -5.68 7.26 5.40
N ARG A 123 -5.86 5.94 5.57
CA ARG A 123 -7.14 5.31 5.92
C ARG A 123 -7.52 5.58 7.37
N ALA A 124 -6.55 5.69 8.27
CA ALA A 124 -6.81 6.03 9.67
C ALA A 124 -7.47 7.41 9.78
N ALA A 125 -8.35 7.58 10.78
CA ALA A 125 -8.93 8.86 11.08
C ALA A 125 -7.85 9.88 11.47
N GLU A 126 -8.12 11.17 11.31
CA GLU A 126 -7.14 12.22 11.62
C GLU A 126 -6.87 12.29 13.12
N ASP A 127 -7.89 12.02 13.92
CA ASP A 127 -7.88 11.98 15.39
C ASP A 127 -7.53 10.61 15.97
N GLU A 128 -6.94 9.71 15.17
CA GLU A 128 -6.52 8.38 15.65
C GLU A 128 -5.38 8.50 16.67
N GLU A 129 -5.71 8.21 17.92
CA GLU A 129 -4.78 8.33 19.05
C GLU A 129 -4.03 7.03 19.37
N ARG A 130 -4.50 5.90 18.85
CA ARG A 130 -3.85 4.61 19.07
C ARG A 130 -2.54 4.51 18.28
N VAL A 131 -1.70 3.60 18.69
CA VAL A 131 -0.41 3.33 18.06
C VAL A 131 -0.56 2.25 17.01
N LEU A 132 -0.20 2.57 15.75
CA LEU A 132 -0.14 1.58 14.68
C LEU A 132 1.00 0.59 14.94
N VAL A 133 0.72 -0.71 14.84
CA VAL A 133 1.73 -1.76 15.04
C VAL A 133 2.03 -2.44 13.71
N VAL A 134 3.30 -2.47 13.34
CA VAL A 134 3.80 -3.08 12.11
C VAL A 134 4.96 -4.01 12.41
N ALA A 135 4.88 -5.27 11.98
CA ALA A 135 6.01 -6.19 12.00
C ALA A 135 6.62 -6.30 10.59
N SER A 136 7.93 -6.10 10.47
CA SER A 136 8.60 -6.18 9.16
C SER A 136 10.11 -6.32 9.32
N ALA A 137 10.70 -7.10 8.42
CA ALA A 137 12.15 -7.30 8.34
C ALA A 137 12.86 -6.36 7.34
N GLY A 138 12.17 -5.40 6.70
CA GLY A 138 12.82 -4.58 5.67
C GLY A 138 11.97 -3.45 5.09
N ASN A 139 11.65 -3.52 3.80
CA ASN A 139 11.05 -2.41 3.05
C ASN A 139 9.73 -1.88 3.62
N THR A 140 8.87 -2.73 4.19
CA THR A 140 7.64 -2.29 4.85
C THR A 140 7.97 -1.48 6.11
N ALA A 141 8.94 -1.92 6.94
CA ALA A 141 9.37 -1.15 8.11
C ALA A 141 9.86 0.24 7.72
N ARG A 142 10.72 0.32 6.70
CA ARG A 142 11.25 1.59 6.19
C ARG A 142 10.16 2.53 5.67
N ALA A 143 9.21 1.99 4.91
CA ALA A 143 8.11 2.77 4.36
C ALA A 143 7.20 3.34 5.45
N PHE A 144 6.76 2.50 6.41
CA PHE A 144 5.94 2.97 7.53
C PHE A 144 6.70 3.93 8.45
N ALA A 145 7.99 3.66 8.74
CA ALA A 145 8.80 4.57 9.54
C ALA A 145 8.87 5.97 8.92
N LYS A 146 9.16 6.06 7.60
CA LYS A 146 9.19 7.32 6.87
C LYS A 146 7.84 8.04 6.94
N VAL A 147 6.76 7.37 6.50
CA VAL A 147 5.45 8.00 6.40
C VAL A 147 4.95 8.46 7.77
N CYS A 148 5.10 7.63 8.80
CA CYS A 148 4.67 7.97 10.16
C CYS A 148 5.53 9.08 10.76
N SER A 149 6.85 9.05 10.55
CA SER A 149 7.77 10.10 11.00
C SER A 149 7.41 11.47 10.40
N ASP A 150 7.24 11.51 9.07
CA ASP A 150 6.98 12.75 8.34
C ASP A 150 5.58 13.36 8.66
N ASN A 151 4.64 12.53 9.09
CA ASN A 151 3.24 12.91 9.35
C ASN A 151 2.84 12.81 10.83
N HIS A 152 3.79 12.62 11.75
CA HIS A 152 3.58 12.55 13.21
C HIS A 152 2.56 11.49 13.65
N ILE A 153 2.52 10.35 12.94
CA ILE A 153 1.65 9.21 13.26
C ILE A 153 2.37 8.29 14.23
N LYS A 154 1.69 7.92 15.33
CA LYS A 154 2.26 7.01 16.34
C LYS A 154 2.47 5.62 15.75
N LEU A 155 3.69 5.13 15.77
CA LEU A 155 4.08 3.84 15.17
C LEU A 155 4.94 3.03 16.13
N LEU A 156 4.63 1.75 16.28
CA LEU A 156 5.49 0.74 16.88
C LEU A 156 5.92 -0.25 15.77
N LEU A 157 7.21 -0.25 15.47
CA LEU A 157 7.81 -1.20 14.54
C LEU A 157 8.41 -2.37 15.31
N SER A 158 8.02 -3.59 14.96
CA SER A 158 8.64 -4.81 15.42
C SER A 158 9.52 -5.39 14.31
N VAL A 159 10.82 -5.53 14.58
CA VAL A 159 11.84 -5.90 13.58
C VAL A 159 12.74 -7.00 14.15
N PRO A 160 13.14 -8.02 13.37
CA PRO A 160 14.19 -8.94 13.80
C PRO A 160 15.47 -8.17 14.10
N TYR A 161 16.17 -8.53 15.18
CA TYR A 161 17.39 -7.82 15.61
C TYR A 161 18.43 -7.73 14.49
N ASP A 162 18.68 -8.83 13.80
CA ASP A 162 19.70 -8.92 12.75
C ASP A 162 19.33 -8.12 11.48
N ASN A 163 18.09 -7.61 11.37
CA ASN A 163 17.65 -6.75 10.28
C ASN A 163 17.70 -5.25 10.59
N ILE A 164 18.02 -4.86 11.83
CA ILE A 164 18.04 -3.44 12.23
C ILE A 164 19.03 -2.65 11.39
N GLU A 165 20.22 -3.18 11.15
CA GLU A 165 21.28 -2.52 10.36
C GLU A 165 20.89 -2.36 8.86
N ALA A 166 19.98 -3.17 8.36
CA ALA A 166 19.45 -3.05 7.00
C ALA A 166 18.41 -1.93 6.84
N LEU A 167 17.93 -1.37 7.95
CA LEU A 167 17.02 -0.23 7.96
C LEU A 167 17.80 1.06 7.81
N TRP A 168 17.71 1.68 6.65
CA TRP A 168 18.27 3.01 6.44
C TRP A 168 17.15 4.04 6.23
N PHE A 169 17.38 5.25 6.68
CA PHE A 169 16.47 6.37 6.59
C PHE A 169 17.21 7.61 6.09
N GLU A 170 16.54 8.41 5.29
CA GLU A 170 17.08 9.64 4.69
C GLU A 170 17.39 10.70 5.77
N HIS A 171 16.56 10.73 6.83
CA HIS A 171 16.67 11.65 7.96
C HIS A 171 16.38 10.93 9.28
N PRO A 172 16.80 11.49 10.43
CA PRO A 172 16.42 10.97 11.74
C PRO A 172 14.90 10.88 11.88
N LEU A 173 14.42 9.78 12.42
CA LEU A 173 12.98 9.55 12.62
C LEU A 173 12.45 10.42 13.76
N ASN A 174 11.20 10.88 13.59
CA ASN A 174 10.46 11.55 14.64
C ASN A 174 10.22 10.61 15.83
N PRO A 175 10.28 11.10 17.09
CA PRO A 175 10.03 10.29 18.28
C PRO A 175 8.66 9.59 18.36
N CYS A 176 7.70 9.92 17.49
CA CYS A 176 6.43 9.19 17.37
C CYS A 176 6.62 7.76 16.83
N VAL A 177 7.75 7.48 16.16
CA VAL A 177 8.14 6.15 15.70
C VAL A 177 9.00 5.47 16.76
N LYS A 178 8.53 4.33 17.25
CA LYS A 178 9.27 3.48 18.18
C LYS A 178 9.60 2.16 17.51
N LEU A 179 10.80 1.64 17.80
CA LEU A 179 11.25 0.35 17.30
C LEU A 179 11.48 -0.59 18.47
N ILE A 180 10.98 -1.81 18.34
CA ILE A 180 11.30 -2.94 19.20
C ILE A 180 11.88 -4.07 18.35
N SER A 181 12.75 -4.87 18.92
CA SER A 181 13.30 -6.05 18.24
C SER A 181 13.17 -7.29 19.12
N CYS A 182 13.01 -8.43 18.47
CA CYS A 182 13.27 -9.71 19.14
C CYS A 182 14.76 -9.87 19.44
N GLU A 183 15.11 -10.91 20.19
CA GLU A 183 16.50 -11.20 20.51
C GLU A 183 17.34 -11.50 19.25
N LYS A 184 18.67 -11.36 19.40
CA LYS A 184 19.61 -11.70 18.33
C LYS A 184 19.43 -13.17 17.89
N GLY A 185 19.39 -13.39 16.57
CA GLY A 185 19.13 -14.71 15.99
C GLY A 185 17.65 -15.05 15.85
N GLY A 186 16.72 -14.20 16.35
CA GLY A 186 15.31 -14.34 16.09
C GLY A 186 14.97 -13.94 14.65
N ASP A 187 13.93 -14.56 14.10
CA ASP A 187 13.50 -14.36 12.73
C ASP A 187 12.29 -13.42 12.59
N TYR A 188 11.72 -13.36 11.38
CA TYR A 188 10.55 -12.52 11.10
C TYR A 188 9.30 -12.99 11.86
N PHE A 189 9.15 -14.28 12.14
CA PHE A 189 8.02 -14.80 12.92
C PHE A 189 8.11 -14.38 14.38
N ASP A 190 9.32 -14.30 14.95
CA ASP A 190 9.54 -13.78 16.29
C ASP A 190 9.18 -12.29 16.38
N ALA A 191 9.50 -11.51 15.35
CA ALA A 191 9.08 -10.11 15.27
C ALA A 191 7.55 -9.97 15.15
N ILE A 192 6.88 -10.86 14.42
CA ILE A 192 5.40 -10.91 14.38
C ILE A 192 4.86 -11.25 15.76
N HIS A 193 5.40 -12.29 16.41
CA HIS A 193 4.96 -12.69 17.76
C HIS A 193 5.10 -11.55 18.77
N LEU A 194 6.22 -10.81 18.71
CA LEU A 194 6.44 -9.64 19.56
C LEU A 194 5.41 -8.54 19.30
N SER A 195 5.05 -8.31 18.02
CA SER A 195 3.97 -7.37 17.67
C SER A 195 2.61 -7.83 18.18
N ASP A 196 2.32 -9.13 18.15
CA ASP A 196 1.07 -9.71 18.68
C ASP A 196 0.97 -9.55 20.21
N ILE A 197 2.10 -9.59 20.92
CA ILE A 197 2.15 -9.29 22.37
C ILE A 197 1.78 -7.81 22.59
N ALA A 198 2.37 -6.88 21.83
CA ALA A 198 2.05 -5.47 21.95
C ALA A 198 0.56 -5.18 21.67
N LEU A 199 -0.03 -5.86 20.69
CA LEU A 199 -1.45 -5.73 20.32
C LEU A 199 -2.43 -6.20 21.40
N LYS A 200 -1.98 -6.95 22.41
CA LYS A 200 -2.82 -7.27 23.60
C LYS A 200 -3.01 -6.09 24.53
N GLY A 201 -2.14 -5.09 24.42
CA GLY A 201 -2.24 -3.85 25.21
C GLY A 201 -3.32 -2.90 24.70
N PRO A 202 -3.93 -2.10 25.58
CA PRO A 202 -4.86 -1.05 25.14
C PRO A 202 -4.10 0.03 24.36
N GLY A 203 -4.77 0.65 23.39
CA GLY A 203 -4.20 1.77 22.63
C GLY A 203 -3.30 1.37 21.47
N PHE A 204 -3.27 0.09 21.07
CA PHE A 204 -2.59 -0.41 19.88
C PHE A 204 -3.59 -0.97 18.87
N TYR A 205 -3.23 -0.89 17.57
CA TYR A 205 -4.01 -1.52 16.52
C TYR A 205 -3.09 -2.08 15.43
N ALA A 206 -3.48 -3.24 14.88
CA ALA A 206 -2.69 -3.94 13.87
C ALA A 206 -2.75 -3.25 12.52
N GLU A 207 -1.64 -3.18 11.81
CA GLU A 207 -1.61 -2.78 10.40
C GLU A 207 -2.44 -3.75 9.54
N GLY A 208 -2.42 -5.03 9.85
CA GLY A 208 -3.32 -6.04 9.30
C GLY A 208 -2.77 -6.82 8.10
N GLY A 209 -1.62 -6.47 7.57
CA GLY A 209 -1.01 -7.20 6.46
C GLY A 209 -1.91 -7.25 5.23
N ALA A 210 -1.94 -8.39 4.55
CA ALA A 210 -2.77 -8.61 3.36
C ALA A 210 -4.28 -8.47 3.62
N LYS A 211 -4.74 -8.54 4.87
CA LYS A 211 -6.15 -8.31 5.23
C LYS A 211 -6.57 -6.84 5.10
N ASN A 212 -5.62 -5.92 5.18
CA ASN A 212 -5.91 -4.49 5.08
C ASN A 212 -6.13 -4.08 3.63
N ILE A 213 -7.34 -3.62 3.30
CA ILE A 213 -7.68 -3.13 1.96
C ILE A 213 -6.78 -1.98 1.52
N ALA A 214 -6.47 -1.05 2.44
CA ALA A 214 -5.64 0.11 2.13
C ALA A 214 -4.21 -0.31 1.70
N ARG A 215 -3.69 -1.36 2.32
CA ARG A 215 -2.40 -1.93 1.94
C ARG A 215 -2.42 -2.42 0.49
N ARG A 216 -3.44 -3.20 0.12
CA ARG A 216 -3.58 -3.73 -1.24
C ARG A 216 -3.86 -2.63 -2.25
N ASP A 217 -4.79 -1.72 -1.97
CA ASP A 217 -5.15 -0.65 -2.90
C ASP A 217 -4.01 0.36 -3.08
N GLY A 218 -3.23 0.64 -2.04
CA GLY A 218 -1.98 1.41 -2.17
C GLY A 218 -0.99 0.75 -3.13
N MET A 219 -0.76 -0.55 -2.99
CA MET A 219 0.10 -1.32 -3.91
C MET A 219 -0.48 -1.42 -5.32
N ALA A 220 -1.80 -1.46 -5.46
CA ALA A 220 -2.50 -1.50 -6.74
C ALA A 220 -2.21 -0.27 -7.62
N THR A 221 -1.79 0.86 -7.03
CA THR A 221 -1.40 2.05 -7.80
C THR A 221 -0.27 1.79 -8.79
N THR A 222 0.54 0.74 -8.57
CA THR A 222 1.53 0.26 -9.54
C THR A 222 0.87 -0.20 -10.84
N VAL A 223 -0.20 -0.99 -10.73
CA VAL A 223 -1.01 -1.44 -11.89
C VAL A 223 -1.75 -0.27 -12.53
N LEU A 224 -2.34 0.61 -11.70
CA LEU A 224 -3.07 1.79 -12.20
C LEU A 224 -2.14 2.71 -13.00
N SER A 225 -0.90 2.92 -12.53
CA SER A 225 0.12 3.68 -13.27
C SER A 225 0.44 3.03 -14.62
N ALA A 226 0.59 1.69 -14.65
CA ALA A 226 0.84 0.96 -15.89
C ALA A 226 -0.32 1.13 -16.87
N VAL A 227 -1.52 0.79 -16.46
CA VAL A 227 -2.70 0.77 -17.34
C VAL A 227 -3.05 2.16 -17.86
N THR A 228 -2.99 3.20 -17.02
CA THR A 228 -3.28 4.57 -17.46
C THR A 228 -2.20 5.16 -18.37
N THR A 229 -0.96 4.67 -18.29
CA THR A 229 0.12 5.07 -19.21
C THR A 229 0.07 4.31 -20.53
N ILE A 230 -0.24 3.01 -20.49
CA ILE A 230 -0.32 2.14 -21.66
C ILE A 230 -1.63 2.39 -22.44
N GLY A 231 -2.70 2.78 -21.75
CA GLY A 231 -4.05 2.95 -22.30
C GLY A 231 -4.85 1.65 -22.37
N ARG A 232 -4.32 0.54 -21.91
CA ARG A 232 -4.99 -0.77 -21.85
C ARG A 232 -4.40 -1.65 -20.73
N ILE A 233 -5.14 -2.70 -20.35
CA ILE A 233 -4.60 -3.76 -19.48
C ILE A 233 -3.50 -4.50 -20.26
N PRO A 234 -2.30 -4.69 -19.67
CA PRO A 234 -1.22 -5.45 -20.31
C PRO A 234 -1.53 -6.95 -20.34
N ASP A 235 -1.02 -7.65 -21.37
CA ASP A 235 -1.20 -9.10 -21.50
C ASP A 235 -0.46 -9.90 -20.41
N TYR A 236 0.63 -9.35 -19.90
CA TYR A 236 1.47 -9.95 -18.85
C TYR A 236 1.87 -8.91 -17.81
N TYR A 237 1.86 -9.32 -16.55
CA TYR A 237 2.31 -8.52 -15.42
C TYR A 237 3.30 -9.31 -14.58
N PHE A 238 4.48 -8.76 -14.37
CA PHE A 238 5.55 -9.37 -13.58
C PHE A 238 5.84 -8.49 -12.37
N GLN A 239 5.85 -9.08 -11.21
CA GLN A 239 6.14 -8.41 -9.94
C GLN A 239 6.89 -9.35 -9.00
N ALA A 240 7.82 -8.80 -8.21
CA ALA A 240 8.44 -9.54 -7.12
C ALA A 240 7.38 -9.90 -6.05
N VAL A 241 7.36 -11.16 -5.62
CA VAL A 241 6.41 -11.70 -4.65
C VAL A 241 7.13 -12.11 -3.38
N GLY A 242 6.73 -11.52 -2.24
CA GLY A 242 7.06 -11.97 -0.90
C GLY A 242 5.80 -12.54 -0.23
N SER A 243 5.03 -11.70 0.45
CA SER A 243 3.78 -12.11 1.15
C SER A 243 2.59 -12.40 0.22
N GLY A 244 2.72 -12.18 -1.09
CA GLY A 244 1.60 -12.29 -2.03
C GLY A 244 0.65 -11.09 -2.07
N THR A 245 0.76 -10.15 -1.14
CA THR A 245 -0.13 -8.97 -1.06
C THR A 245 -0.16 -8.17 -2.38
N GLY A 246 1.00 -8.00 -3.04
CA GLY A 246 1.08 -7.29 -4.32
C GLY A 246 0.39 -8.03 -5.46
N ALA A 247 0.43 -9.35 -5.48
CA ALA A 247 -0.30 -10.15 -6.47
C ALA A 247 -1.81 -10.04 -6.28
N ILE A 248 -2.29 -10.08 -5.03
CA ILE A 248 -3.71 -9.85 -4.71
C ILE A 248 -4.13 -8.43 -5.12
N ALA A 249 -3.30 -7.43 -4.81
CA ALA A 249 -3.53 -6.05 -5.20
C ALA A 249 -3.66 -5.88 -6.72
N ALA A 250 -2.75 -6.51 -7.47
CA ALA A 250 -2.79 -6.50 -8.94
C ALA A 250 -4.07 -7.17 -9.49
N TRP A 251 -4.44 -8.30 -8.92
CA TRP A 251 -5.67 -8.99 -9.26
C TRP A 251 -6.92 -8.14 -9.00
N GLU A 252 -7.04 -7.56 -7.80
CA GLU A 252 -8.18 -6.70 -7.43
C GLU A 252 -8.25 -5.44 -8.31
N ALA A 253 -7.10 -4.83 -8.64
CA ALA A 253 -7.04 -3.71 -9.58
C ALA A 253 -7.49 -4.13 -10.99
N ASN A 254 -7.04 -5.30 -11.46
CA ASN A 254 -7.45 -5.82 -12.77
C ASN A 254 -8.96 -6.04 -12.86
N MET A 255 -9.58 -6.62 -11.83
CA MET A 255 -11.04 -6.78 -11.77
C MET A 255 -11.76 -5.44 -11.91
N ARG A 256 -11.34 -4.42 -11.17
CA ARG A 256 -11.92 -3.06 -11.25
C ARG A 256 -11.71 -2.41 -12.63
N LEU A 257 -10.55 -2.63 -13.25
CA LEU A 257 -10.23 -2.10 -14.58
C LEU A 257 -11.08 -2.77 -15.67
N ILE A 258 -11.39 -4.07 -15.55
CA ILE A 258 -12.31 -4.77 -16.42
C ILE A 258 -13.74 -4.22 -16.26
N GLU A 259 -14.19 -4.00 -15.02
CA GLU A 259 -15.48 -3.38 -14.73
C GLU A 259 -15.58 -1.93 -15.21
N ASP A 260 -14.49 -1.17 -15.20
CA ASP A 260 -14.39 0.18 -15.80
C ASP A 260 -14.69 0.16 -17.30
N GLY A 261 -14.31 -0.89 -18.01
CA GLY A 261 -14.62 -1.15 -19.41
C GLY A 261 -13.80 -0.36 -20.44
N ARG A 262 -13.00 0.62 -20.02
CA ARG A 262 -12.23 1.50 -20.95
C ARG A 262 -10.86 0.94 -21.32
N PHE A 263 -10.34 -0.02 -20.57
CA PHE A 263 -8.96 -0.49 -20.68
C PHE A 263 -8.86 -1.93 -21.26
N GLY A 264 -9.99 -2.51 -21.71
CA GLY A 264 -10.04 -3.87 -22.22
C GLY A 264 -10.49 -4.89 -21.16
N SER A 265 -10.48 -6.16 -21.53
CA SER A 265 -11.06 -7.27 -20.75
C SER A 265 -10.08 -8.43 -20.51
N ASN A 266 -8.78 -8.22 -20.65
CA ASN A 266 -7.78 -9.29 -20.52
C ASN A 266 -7.35 -9.53 -19.07
#